data_bced844b2e8a2645d9dcc5adc595affe
#
_entry.id   bced844b2e8a2645d9dcc5adc595affe
#
_cell.length_a   1.000
_cell.length_b   1.000
_cell.length_c   1.000
_cell.angle_alpha   90.00
_cell.angle_beta   90.00
_cell.angle_gamma   90.00
#
_symmetry.space_group_name_H-M   'P 1'
#
loop_
_entity.id
_entity.type
_entity.pdbx_description
1 polymer ?
#
loop_
_entity_poly.entity_id
_entity_poly.type
_entity_poly.pdbx_seq_one_letter_code
_entity_poly.pdbx_strand_id
1 'polypeptide(L)'
;MAIKTMDDLFIHGLQDVYYAENQFAKTLPEMMEKASDPMLVEGFRAHLEETREQIKRLDQVFQALGRTPQGVTCQAALGIIEESQELIGEIEDKDIRDAAIVASAQAIEHYEINRYGTLIAWAQQLGRRETVDQGAVGDLEIIDLLQLSLDEEKDQDRKLTALAESKVNRHAA
;
A
#
# COMPACT_ATOMS: atom_id res chain seq x y z
N MET A 1 -19.47 -0.60 -12.96
CA MET A 1 -19.64 -1.61 -14.05
C MET A 1 -20.05 -2.93 -13.42
N ALA A 2 -20.89 -3.77 -14.06
CA ALA A 2 -21.21 -5.09 -13.48
C ALA A 2 -20.02 -6.03 -13.72
N ILE A 3 -19.50 -6.65 -12.66
CA ILE A 3 -18.43 -7.65 -12.73
C ILE A 3 -19.07 -8.97 -13.17
N LYS A 4 -18.65 -9.50 -14.33
CA LYS A 4 -19.19 -10.71 -14.94
C LYS A 4 -18.13 -11.75 -15.29
N THR A 5 -16.89 -11.34 -15.39
CA THR A 5 -15.75 -12.18 -15.77
C THR A 5 -14.60 -12.00 -14.78
N MET A 6 -13.64 -12.94 -14.81
CA MET A 6 -12.40 -12.78 -14.05
C MET A 6 -11.59 -11.55 -14.50
N ASP A 7 -11.67 -11.19 -15.78
CA ASP A 7 -11.05 -9.97 -16.30
C ASP A 7 -11.68 -8.72 -15.70
N ASP A 8 -13.01 -8.64 -15.63
CA ASP A 8 -13.69 -7.53 -14.96
C ASP A 8 -13.30 -7.43 -13.49
N LEU A 9 -13.14 -8.58 -12.81
CA LEU A 9 -12.76 -8.64 -11.41
C LEU A 9 -11.31 -8.19 -11.21
N PHE A 10 -10.40 -8.62 -12.09
CA PHE A 10 -9.01 -8.17 -12.08
C PHE A 10 -8.89 -6.66 -12.28
N ILE A 11 -9.59 -6.11 -13.27
CA ILE A 11 -9.61 -4.66 -13.50
C ILE A 11 -10.21 -3.90 -12.31
N HIS A 12 -11.29 -4.41 -11.73
CA HIS A 12 -11.87 -3.81 -10.52
C HIS A 12 -10.89 -3.83 -9.35
N GLY A 13 -10.16 -4.93 -9.14
CA GLY A 13 -9.12 -5.05 -8.12
C GLY A 13 -7.97 -4.07 -8.35
N LEU A 14 -7.54 -3.86 -9.60
CA LEU A 14 -6.56 -2.81 -9.94
C LEU A 14 -7.09 -1.40 -9.61
N GLN A 15 -8.36 -1.13 -9.88
CA GLN A 15 -9.00 0.14 -9.54
C GLN A 15 -9.11 0.36 -8.03
N ASP A 16 -9.37 -0.71 -7.27
CA ASP A 16 -9.43 -0.69 -5.81
C ASP A 16 -8.06 -0.34 -5.22
N VAL A 17 -7.00 -1.04 -5.63
CA VAL A 17 -5.65 -0.80 -5.10
C VAL A 17 -5.14 0.57 -5.54
N TYR A 18 -5.38 0.99 -6.78
CA TYR A 18 -5.02 2.33 -7.25
C TYR A 18 -5.66 3.45 -6.43
N TYR A 19 -6.94 3.27 -6.05
CA TYR A 19 -7.60 4.20 -5.15
C TYR A 19 -6.97 4.19 -3.75
N ALA A 20 -6.73 3.00 -3.20
CA ALA A 20 -6.16 2.80 -1.88
C ALA A 20 -4.78 3.48 -1.75
N GLU A 21 -3.86 3.20 -2.66
CA GLU A 21 -2.53 3.83 -2.73
C GLU A 21 -2.61 5.36 -2.72
N ASN A 22 -3.51 5.92 -3.54
CA ASN A 22 -3.72 7.37 -3.59
C ASN A 22 -4.30 7.95 -2.28
N GLN A 23 -5.02 7.16 -1.48
CA GLN A 23 -5.47 7.59 -0.15
C GLN A 23 -4.36 7.43 0.89
N PHE A 24 -3.63 6.32 0.89
CA PHE A 24 -2.52 6.07 1.81
C PHE A 24 -1.40 7.08 1.62
N ALA A 25 -1.05 7.43 0.38
CA ALA A 25 -0.10 8.51 0.09
C ALA A 25 -0.49 9.88 0.69
N LYS A 26 -1.78 10.12 0.94
CA LYS A 26 -2.28 11.33 1.62
C LYS A 26 -2.29 11.16 3.15
N THR A 27 -2.50 9.94 3.63
CA THR A 27 -2.59 9.62 5.05
C THR A 27 -1.21 9.54 5.71
N LEU A 28 -0.20 9.04 5.01
CA LEU A 28 1.17 8.91 5.53
C LEU A 28 1.75 10.23 6.09
N PRO A 29 1.62 11.40 5.43
CA PRO A 29 2.05 12.67 6.01
C PRO A 29 1.36 13.01 7.33
N GLU A 30 0.06 12.71 7.47
CA GLU A 30 -0.68 12.92 8.71
C GLU A 30 -0.18 12.02 9.84
N MET A 31 0.13 10.76 9.52
CA MET A 31 0.74 9.81 10.49
C MET A 31 2.13 10.29 10.92
N MET A 32 2.95 10.81 9.98
CA MET A 32 4.26 11.40 10.31
C MET A 32 4.15 12.59 11.26
N GLU A 33 3.16 13.45 11.08
CA GLU A 33 2.93 14.61 11.97
C GLU A 33 2.55 14.20 13.39
N LYS A 34 1.88 13.04 13.55
CA LYS A 34 1.46 12.51 14.86
C LYS A 34 2.53 11.67 15.54
N ALA A 35 3.44 11.09 14.78
CA ALA A 35 4.52 10.26 15.29
C ALA A 35 5.55 11.09 16.06
N SER A 36 6.07 10.54 17.15
CA SER A 36 7.09 11.16 18.00
C SER A 36 8.46 10.50 17.84
N ASP A 37 8.50 9.20 17.52
CA ASP A 37 9.75 8.49 17.30
C ASP A 37 10.39 8.87 15.94
N PRO A 38 11.65 9.38 15.94
CA PRO A 38 12.31 9.80 14.70
C PRO A 38 12.52 8.67 13.68
N MET A 39 12.67 7.41 14.11
CA MET A 39 12.83 6.28 13.21
C MET A 39 11.50 5.94 12.53
N LEU A 40 10.39 6.09 13.26
CA LEU A 40 9.05 5.92 12.69
C LEU A 40 8.75 7.00 11.64
N VAL A 41 9.06 8.26 11.95
CA VAL A 41 8.92 9.38 11.00
C VAL A 41 9.74 9.16 9.73
N GLU A 42 11.00 8.73 9.88
CA GLU A 42 11.87 8.47 8.72
C GLU A 42 11.40 7.26 7.92
N GLY A 43 10.94 6.20 8.58
CA GLY A 43 10.34 5.04 7.93
C GLY A 43 9.14 5.43 7.07
N PHE A 44 8.22 6.23 7.58
CA PHE A 44 7.07 6.71 6.81
C PHE A 44 7.45 7.65 5.66
N ARG A 45 8.53 8.45 5.84
CA ARG A 45 9.03 9.29 4.73
C ARG A 45 9.53 8.44 3.57
N ALA A 46 10.30 7.39 3.88
CA ALA A 46 10.79 6.45 2.86
C ALA A 46 9.62 5.71 2.20
N HIS A 47 8.68 5.20 3.01
CA HIS A 47 7.52 4.49 2.51
C HIS A 47 6.60 5.37 1.63
N LEU A 48 6.43 6.65 1.94
CA LEU A 48 5.69 7.57 1.07
C LEU A 48 6.30 7.69 -0.34
N GLU A 49 7.63 7.67 -0.46
CA GLU A 49 8.26 7.65 -1.79
C GLU A 49 8.05 6.30 -2.49
N GLU A 50 8.10 5.18 -1.76
CA GLU A 50 7.76 3.85 -2.28
C GLU A 50 6.32 3.82 -2.80
N THR A 51 5.34 4.30 -2.02
CA THR A 51 3.92 4.42 -2.42
C THR A 51 3.73 5.24 -3.71
N ARG A 52 4.48 6.34 -3.84
CA ARG A 52 4.44 7.15 -5.07
C ARG A 52 4.96 6.39 -6.30
N GLU A 53 5.99 5.58 -6.14
CA GLU A 53 6.48 4.71 -7.23
C GLU A 53 5.50 3.58 -7.53
N GLN A 54 4.82 3.04 -6.53
CA GLN A 54 3.76 2.02 -6.72
C GLN A 54 2.59 2.57 -7.52
N ILE A 55 2.15 3.80 -7.23
CA ILE A 55 1.12 4.48 -8.04
C ILE A 55 1.57 4.60 -9.50
N LYS A 56 2.83 4.98 -9.77
CA LYS A 56 3.36 5.05 -11.14
C LYS A 56 3.41 3.68 -11.82
N ARG A 57 3.77 2.61 -11.09
CA ARG A 57 3.71 1.24 -11.63
C ARG A 57 2.28 0.84 -11.98
N LEU A 58 1.31 1.18 -11.15
CA LEU A 58 -0.11 0.95 -11.45
C LEU A 58 -0.56 1.74 -12.69
N ASP A 59 -0.13 3.00 -12.86
CA ASP A 59 -0.36 3.77 -14.08
C ASP A 59 0.16 3.01 -15.32
N GLN A 60 1.37 2.47 -15.24
CA GLN A 60 1.98 1.69 -16.32
C GLN A 60 1.19 0.39 -16.59
N VAL A 61 0.75 -0.31 -15.54
CA VAL A 61 -0.10 -1.52 -15.67
C VAL A 61 -1.41 -1.18 -16.40
N PHE A 62 -2.09 -0.10 -16.03
CA PHE A 62 -3.30 0.34 -16.74
C PHE A 62 -3.02 0.65 -18.21
N GLN A 63 -1.93 1.35 -18.51
CA GLN A 63 -1.54 1.70 -19.89
C GLN A 63 -1.24 0.45 -20.72
N ALA A 64 -0.51 -0.53 -20.17
CA ALA A 64 -0.21 -1.81 -20.84
C ALA A 64 -1.50 -2.59 -21.15
N LEU A 65 -2.51 -2.47 -20.29
CA LEU A 65 -3.83 -3.05 -20.51
C LEU A 65 -4.73 -2.23 -21.46
N GLY A 66 -4.20 -1.14 -22.04
CA GLY A 66 -4.96 -0.25 -22.93
C GLY A 66 -6.07 0.53 -22.21
N ARG A 67 -5.89 0.80 -20.91
CA ARG A 67 -6.86 1.49 -20.05
C ARG A 67 -6.31 2.78 -19.51
N THR A 68 -7.21 3.72 -19.22
CA THR A 68 -6.86 4.94 -18.47
C THR A 68 -6.78 4.61 -16.98
N PRO A 69 -5.71 5.03 -16.26
CA PRO A 69 -5.61 4.89 -14.82
C PRO A 69 -6.80 5.55 -14.13
N GLN A 70 -7.53 4.78 -13.33
CA GLN A 70 -8.70 5.26 -12.61
C GLN A 70 -8.99 4.37 -11.41
N GLY A 71 -9.12 5.00 -10.23
CA GLY A 71 -9.57 4.31 -9.02
C GLY A 71 -11.09 4.21 -8.93
N VAL A 72 -11.57 3.25 -8.14
CA VAL A 72 -12.94 3.18 -7.63
C VAL A 72 -12.88 3.32 -6.12
N THR A 73 -13.90 3.92 -5.50
CA THR A 73 -13.92 4.09 -4.05
C THR A 73 -13.82 2.74 -3.34
N CYS A 74 -12.74 2.55 -2.59
CA CYS A 74 -12.49 1.36 -1.80
C CYS A 74 -12.89 1.60 -0.35
N GLN A 75 -14.02 1.01 0.08
CA GLN A 75 -14.53 1.16 1.44
C GLN A 75 -13.61 0.54 2.49
N ALA A 76 -12.87 -0.52 2.14
CA ALA A 76 -11.92 -1.15 3.04
C ALA A 76 -10.75 -0.20 3.37
N ALA A 77 -10.14 0.43 2.36
CA ALA A 77 -9.08 1.40 2.57
C ALA A 77 -9.56 2.61 3.38
N LEU A 78 -10.75 3.14 3.08
CA LEU A 78 -11.33 4.25 3.83
C LEU A 78 -11.60 3.86 5.28
N GLY A 79 -12.12 2.65 5.55
CA GLY A 79 -12.37 2.17 6.91
C GLY A 79 -11.09 2.01 7.73
N ILE A 80 -10.00 1.51 7.13
CA ILE A 80 -8.69 1.41 7.80
C ILE A 80 -8.17 2.81 8.15
N ILE A 81 -8.28 3.77 7.24
CA ILE A 81 -7.85 5.16 7.47
C ILE A 81 -8.68 5.79 8.59
N GLU A 82 -10.00 5.68 8.54
CA GLU A 82 -10.92 6.24 9.53
C GLU A 82 -10.65 5.68 10.93
N GLU A 83 -10.56 4.35 11.07
CA GLU A 83 -10.20 3.69 12.33
C GLU A 83 -8.84 4.16 12.86
N SER A 84 -7.84 4.28 11.98
CA SER A 84 -6.51 4.75 12.35
C SER A 84 -6.52 6.20 12.86
N GLN A 85 -7.24 7.08 12.18
CA GLN A 85 -7.35 8.50 12.56
C GLN A 85 -8.10 8.67 13.90
N GLU A 86 -9.19 7.92 14.12
CA GLU A 86 -9.93 7.91 15.38
C GLU A 86 -9.04 7.43 16.52
N LEU A 87 -8.43 6.24 16.40
CA LEU A 87 -7.59 5.67 17.43
C LEU A 87 -6.40 6.58 17.80
N ILE A 88 -5.66 7.06 16.81
CA ILE A 88 -4.50 7.93 17.02
C ILE A 88 -4.94 9.27 17.63
N GLY A 89 -6.13 9.77 17.28
CA GLY A 89 -6.67 11.02 17.77
C GLY A 89 -7.10 10.98 19.25
N GLU A 90 -7.46 9.82 19.77
CA GLU A 90 -7.87 9.63 21.16
C GLU A 90 -6.69 9.51 22.16
N ILE A 91 -5.48 9.24 21.68
CA ILE A 91 -4.31 8.94 22.51
C ILE A 91 -3.53 10.23 22.81
N GLU A 92 -3.44 10.62 24.08
CA GLU A 92 -2.67 11.77 24.53
C GLU A 92 -1.18 11.46 24.72
N ASP A 93 -0.86 10.30 25.30
CA ASP A 93 0.53 9.88 25.52
C ASP A 93 1.23 9.57 24.20
N LYS A 94 2.40 10.18 24.01
CA LYS A 94 3.14 10.09 22.75
C LYS A 94 3.69 8.70 22.46
N ASP A 95 4.12 7.96 23.49
CA ASP A 95 4.75 6.65 23.32
C ASP A 95 3.67 5.59 23.03
N ILE A 96 2.52 5.69 23.69
CA ILE A 96 1.33 4.88 23.40
C ILE A 96 0.81 5.19 21.99
N ARG A 97 0.80 6.47 21.60
CA ARG A 97 0.39 6.89 20.27
C ARG A 97 1.30 6.34 19.18
N ASP A 98 2.62 6.34 19.38
CA ASP A 98 3.56 5.73 18.43
C ASP A 98 3.28 4.22 18.23
N ALA A 99 2.95 3.50 19.31
CA ALA A 99 2.55 2.09 19.20
C ALA A 99 1.25 1.90 18.41
N ALA A 100 0.26 2.77 18.62
CA ALA A 100 -0.98 2.76 17.85
C ALA A 100 -0.75 3.10 16.36
N ILE A 101 0.15 4.05 16.07
CA ILE A 101 0.54 4.43 14.70
C ILE A 101 1.19 3.23 13.99
N VAL A 102 2.09 2.49 14.65
CA VAL A 102 2.68 1.27 14.06
C VAL A 102 1.61 0.23 13.76
N ALA A 103 0.70 -0.04 14.70
CA ALA A 103 -0.39 -1.00 14.49
C ALA A 103 -1.31 -0.60 13.32
N SER A 104 -1.63 0.69 13.20
CA SER A 104 -2.44 1.23 12.11
C SER A 104 -1.71 1.12 10.75
N ALA A 105 -0.41 1.42 10.72
CA ALA A 105 0.40 1.27 9.52
C ALA A 105 0.43 -0.20 9.08
N GLN A 106 0.67 -1.14 9.98
CA GLN A 106 0.66 -2.57 9.64
C GLN A 106 -0.70 -3.05 9.09
N ALA A 107 -1.81 -2.47 9.52
CA ALA A 107 -3.12 -2.77 8.94
C ALA A 107 -3.20 -2.32 7.47
N ILE A 108 -2.58 -1.18 7.12
CA ILE A 108 -2.44 -0.71 5.75
C ILE A 108 -1.59 -1.69 4.94
N GLU A 109 -0.37 -2.02 5.42
CA GLU A 109 0.53 -2.96 4.72
C GLU A 109 -0.14 -4.30 4.46
N HIS A 110 -0.83 -4.88 5.46
CA HIS A 110 -1.52 -6.16 5.30
C HIS A 110 -2.67 -6.10 4.28
N TYR A 111 -3.36 -4.97 4.19
CA TYR A 111 -4.34 -4.74 3.12
C TYR A 111 -3.66 -4.76 1.75
N GLU A 112 -2.56 -4.04 1.56
CA GLU A 112 -1.83 -3.93 0.30
C GLU A 112 -1.19 -5.26 -0.09
N ILE A 113 -0.54 -5.97 0.84
CA ILE A 113 -0.02 -7.33 0.64
C ILE A 113 -1.11 -8.27 0.13
N ASN A 114 -2.31 -8.24 0.73
CA ASN A 114 -3.43 -9.05 0.25
C ASN A 114 -3.85 -8.66 -1.16
N ARG A 115 -3.98 -7.37 -1.46
CA ARG A 115 -4.43 -6.88 -2.77
C ARG A 115 -3.45 -7.20 -3.88
N TYR A 116 -2.17 -6.86 -3.70
CA TYR A 116 -1.13 -7.17 -4.70
C TYR A 116 -0.98 -8.68 -4.92
N GLY A 117 -0.95 -9.49 -3.85
CA GLY A 117 -0.88 -10.94 -3.96
C GLY A 117 -2.06 -11.53 -4.74
N THR A 118 -3.26 -11.02 -4.50
CA THR A 118 -4.48 -11.42 -5.21
C THR A 118 -4.42 -11.04 -6.68
N LEU A 119 -4.00 -9.80 -7.00
CA LEU A 119 -3.88 -9.32 -8.38
C LEU A 119 -2.87 -10.13 -9.18
N ILE A 120 -1.72 -10.47 -8.60
CA ILE A 120 -0.70 -11.33 -9.21
C ILE A 120 -1.29 -12.70 -9.55
N ALA A 121 -1.98 -13.34 -8.58
CA ALA A 121 -2.60 -14.64 -8.80
C ALA A 121 -3.65 -14.61 -9.92
N TRP A 122 -4.46 -13.55 -9.98
CA TRP A 122 -5.46 -13.39 -11.04
C TRP A 122 -4.81 -13.09 -12.39
N ALA A 123 -3.78 -12.26 -12.46
CA ALA A 123 -3.04 -11.98 -13.68
C ALA A 123 -2.42 -13.27 -14.26
N GLN A 124 -1.82 -14.10 -13.41
CA GLN A 124 -1.27 -15.41 -13.79
C GLN A 124 -2.36 -16.34 -14.34
N GLN A 125 -3.51 -16.44 -13.66
CA GLN A 125 -4.63 -17.28 -14.09
C GLN A 125 -5.23 -16.81 -15.42
N LEU A 126 -5.24 -15.49 -15.67
CA LEU A 126 -5.71 -14.90 -16.92
C LEU A 126 -4.67 -14.96 -18.05
N GLY A 127 -3.44 -15.41 -17.75
CA GLY A 127 -2.34 -15.46 -18.73
C GLY A 127 -1.89 -14.08 -19.20
N ARG A 128 -1.97 -13.07 -18.34
CA ARG A 128 -1.54 -11.70 -18.64
C ARG A 128 -0.02 -11.66 -18.83
N ARG A 129 0.40 -11.19 -20.01
CA ARG A 129 1.79 -11.09 -20.44
C ARG A 129 2.11 -9.71 -21.04
N GLU A 130 1.24 -8.76 -20.82
CA GLU A 130 1.47 -7.37 -21.24
C GLU A 130 2.75 -6.85 -20.59
N THR A 131 3.60 -6.22 -21.40
CA THR A 131 4.91 -5.70 -20.97
C THR A 131 4.94 -4.18 -20.97
N VAL A 132 5.82 -3.64 -20.15
CA VAL A 132 6.09 -2.21 -20.02
C VAL A 132 7.60 -2.00 -20.20
N ASP A 133 7.97 -1.10 -21.10
CA ASP A 133 9.37 -0.70 -21.32
C ASP A 133 9.88 0.08 -20.09
N GLN A 134 10.91 -0.44 -19.44
CA GLN A 134 11.60 0.18 -18.32
C GLN A 134 12.96 0.78 -18.72
N GLY A 135 13.16 1.09 -19.99
CA GLY A 135 14.38 1.70 -20.50
C GLY A 135 15.60 0.80 -20.33
N ALA A 136 16.58 1.22 -19.55
CA ALA A 136 17.84 0.48 -19.37
C ALA A 136 17.68 -0.90 -18.66
N VAL A 137 16.56 -1.12 -17.96
CA VAL A 137 16.26 -2.40 -17.28
C VAL A 137 15.66 -3.41 -18.25
N GLY A 138 15.06 -2.94 -19.37
CA GLY A 138 14.35 -3.78 -20.35
C GLY A 138 12.86 -3.85 -20.06
N ASP A 139 12.14 -4.68 -20.82
CA ASP A 139 10.69 -4.85 -20.66
C ASP A 139 10.38 -5.74 -19.45
N LEU A 140 9.45 -5.28 -18.59
CA LEU A 140 8.88 -6.05 -17.50
C LEU A 140 7.42 -6.43 -17.80
N GLU A 141 7.02 -7.63 -17.45
CA GLU A 141 5.61 -8.01 -17.47
C GLU A 141 4.85 -7.23 -16.37
N ILE A 142 3.55 -7.00 -16.55
CA ILE A 142 2.74 -6.34 -15.51
C ILE A 142 2.74 -7.11 -14.19
N ILE A 143 2.93 -8.43 -14.24
CA ILE A 143 3.08 -9.30 -13.06
C ILE A 143 4.34 -8.92 -12.27
N ASP A 144 5.44 -8.63 -12.95
CA ASP A 144 6.70 -8.23 -12.31
C ASP A 144 6.55 -6.88 -11.61
N LEU A 145 5.84 -5.93 -12.24
CA LEU A 145 5.56 -4.62 -11.62
C LEU A 145 4.72 -4.75 -10.35
N LEU A 146 3.69 -5.59 -10.37
CA LEU A 146 2.87 -5.88 -9.19
C LEU A 146 3.67 -6.61 -8.11
N GLN A 147 4.60 -7.50 -8.51
CA GLN A 147 5.46 -8.24 -7.58
C GLN A 147 6.45 -7.32 -6.87
N LEU A 148 7.03 -6.32 -7.57
CA LEU A 148 7.88 -5.31 -6.96
C LEU A 148 7.15 -4.58 -5.83
N SER A 149 5.91 -4.14 -6.09
CA SER A 149 5.09 -3.48 -5.06
C SER A 149 4.81 -4.41 -3.88
N LEU A 150 4.39 -5.65 -4.15
CA LEU A 150 4.16 -6.65 -3.09
C LEU A 150 5.39 -6.88 -2.20
N ASP A 151 6.58 -6.90 -2.80
CA ASP A 151 7.82 -7.14 -2.04
C ASP A 151 8.20 -5.93 -1.18
N GLU A 152 7.92 -4.71 -1.64
CA GLU A 152 8.08 -3.47 -0.88
C GLU A 152 7.15 -3.45 0.34
N GLU A 153 5.84 -3.80 0.19
CA GLU A 153 4.88 -3.86 1.30
C GLU A 153 5.31 -4.87 2.37
N LYS A 154 5.73 -6.06 1.94
CA LYS A 154 6.25 -7.09 2.86
C LYS A 154 7.51 -6.64 3.59
N ASP A 155 8.35 -5.85 2.94
CA ASP A 155 9.56 -5.31 3.56
C ASP A 155 9.21 -4.24 4.58
N GLN A 156 8.27 -3.37 4.26
CA GLN A 156 7.78 -2.32 5.15
C GLN A 156 7.11 -2.91 6.40
N ASP A 157 6.25 -3.91 6.26
CA ASP A 157 5.64 -4.62 7.40
C ASP A 157 6.70 -5.23 8.32
N ARG A 158 7.75 -5.86 7.75
CA ARG A 158 8.89 -6.37 8.55
C ARG A 158 9.65 -5.27 9.29
N LYS A 159 9.88 -4.11 8.64
CA LYS A 159 10.54 -2.95 9.27
C LYS A 159 9.72 -2.41 10.44
N LEU A 160 8.39 -2.28 10.25
CA LEU A 160 7.46 -1.85 11.30
C LEU A 160 7.45 -2.83 12.49
N THR A 161 7.37 -4.14 12.22
CA THR A 161 7.45 -5.19 13.25
C THR A 161 8.77 -5.07 14.05
N ALA A 162 9.90 -4.97 13.37
CA ALA A 162 11.20 -4.84 14.03
C ALA A 162 11.30 -3.59 14.89
N LEU A 163 10.78 -2.46 14.42
CA LEU A 163 10.75 -1.21 15.18
C LEU A 163 9.83 -1.30 16.41
N ALA A 164 8.64 -1.88 16.25
CA ALA A 164 7.69 -2.11 17.33
C ALA A 164 8.32 -2.93 18.46
N GLU A 165 8.88 -4.10 18.14
CA GLU A 165 9.44 -5.05 19.12
C GLU A 165 10.72 -4.53 19.78
N SER A 166 11.59 -3.87 19.01
CA SER A 166 12.88 -3.40 19.53
C SER A 166 12.76 -2.14 20.38
N LYS A 167 11.81 -1.25 20.09
CA LYS A 167 11.76 0.08 20.66
C LYS A 167 10.37 0.56 21.06
N VAL A 168 9.46 0.74 20.11
CA VAL A 168 8.21 1.48 20.30
C VAL A 168 7.33 0.87 21.40
N ASN A 169 7.06 -0.43 21.35
CA ASN A 169 6.23 -1.12 22.33
C ASN A 169 6.85 -1.12 23.73
N ARG A 170 8.19 -1.07 23.82
CA ARG A 170 8.89 -1.01 25.12
C ARG A 170 8.80 0.36 25.78
N HIS A 171 8.69 1.42 24.98
CA HIS A 171 8.50 2.77 25.51
C HIS A 171 7.05 3.01 25.94
N ALA A 172 6.10 2.34 25.28
CA ALA A 172 4.66 2.41 25.58
C ALA A 172 4.24 1.59 26.82
N ALA A 173 5.06 0.62 27.27
CA ALA A 173 4.78 -0.27 28.41
C ALA A 173 5.26 0.30 29.73
#